data_bebe20a4e0cd7106bc42c59f0179a2b9
#
_entry.id   bebe20a4e0cd7106bc42c59f0179a2b9
#
_cell.length_a   1.000
_cell.length_b   1.000
_cell.length_c   1.000
_cell.angle_alpha   90.00
_cell.angle_beta   90.00
_cell.angle_gamma   90.00
#
_symmetry.space_group_name_H-M   'P 1'
#
loop_
_entity.id
_entity.type
_entity.pdbx_description
1 polymer ?
#
loop_
_entity_poly.entity_id
_entity_poly.type
_entity_poly.pdbx_seq_one_letter_code
_entity_poly.pdbx_strand_id
1 'polypeptide(L)'
;MVMTDPIADMLTRIRNANQQRHEEVMIPASKLKVQLAEILKNEGFIKGYKVEGEGPIKNINITLKYRGNDRVITDLKRISKPGLRVYAKVNEIPKVLNGLGIVILSTSQGLMTDKEARAKQVGGEVLAYIW
;
A
#
# COMPACT_ATOMS: atom_id res chain seq x y z
N MET A 1 3.69 -19.65 -18.08
CA MET A 1 2.83 -18.49 -17.70
C MET A 1 3.53 -17.65 -16.66
N VAL A 2 3.67 -16.38 -16.94
CA VAL A 2 4.31 -15.45 -15.99
C VAL A 2 3.24 -14.93 -15.04
N MET A 3 3.43 -15.17 -13.74
CA MET A 3 2.55 -14.60 -12.72
C MET A 3 2.98 -13.15 -12.46
N THR A 4 2.02 -12.23 -12.55
CA THR A 4 2.27 -10.83 -12.27
C THR A 4 1.71 -10.46 -10.91
N ASP A 5 2.39 -9.56 -10.20
CA ASP A 5 1.92 -9.02 -8.93
C ASP A 5 2.00 -7.48 -9.00
N PRO A 6 0.92 -6.83 -9.46
CA PRO A 6 0.89 -5.38 -9.57
C PRO A 6 1.09 -4.66 -8.23
N ILE A 7 0.64 -5.25 -7.13
CA ILE A 7 0.83 -4.68 -5.80
C ILE A 7 2.31 -4.72 -5.42
N ALA A 8 2.98 -5.86 -5.63
CA ALA A 8 4.41 -5.98 -5.36
C ALA A 8 5.22 -4.99 -6.20
N ASP A 9 4.86 -4.82 -7.48
CA ASP A 9 5.50 -3.87 -8.37
C ASP A 9 5.35 -2.44 -7.83
N MET A 10 4.15 -2.06 -7.42
CA MET A 10 3.88 -0.74 -6.83
C MET A 10 4.73 -0.52 -5.57
N LEU A 11 4.73 -1.48 -4.65
CA LEU A 11 5.51 -1.39 -3.41
C LEU A 11 7.01 -1.27 -3.70
N THR A 12 7.52 -2.03 -4.67
CA THR A 12 8.92 -1.98 -5.08
C THR A 12 9.29 -0.62 -5.65
N ARG A 13 8.44 -0.04 -6.50
CA ARG A 13 8.67 1.29 -7.08
C ARG A 13 8.70 2.37 -5.99
N ILE A 14 7.76 2.29 -5.05
CA ILE A 14 7.73 3.22 -3.91
C ILE A 14 8.98 3.04 -3.05
N ARG A 15 9.36 1.79 -2.75
CA ARG A 15 10.55 1.48 -1.96
C ARG A 15 11.81 2.05 -2.60
N ASN A 16 12.00 1.81 -3.90
CA ASN A 16 13.18 2.28 -4.62
C ASN A 16 13.24 3.81 -4.66
N ALA A 17 12.14 4.46 -4.97
CA ALA A 17 12.07 5.93 -4.98
C ALA A 17 12.34 6.51 -3.59
N ASN A 18 11.81 5.87 -2.56
CA ASN A 18 12.00 6.28 -1.16
C ASN A 18 13.47 6.15 -0.73
N GLN A 19 14.13 5.07 -1.13
CA GLN A 19 15.56 4.84 -0.83
C GLN A 19 16.46 5.85 -1.57
N GLN A 20 16.09 6.20 -2.80
CA GLN A 20 16.83 7.20 -3.60
C GLN A 20 16.45 8.63 -3.23
N ARG A 21 15.50 8.81 -2.32
CA ARG A 21 14.98 10.11 -1.87
C ARG A 21 14.40 10.95 -3.01
N HIS A 22 13.74 10.29 -3.96
CA HIS A 22 12.99 10.99 -5.01
C HIS A 22 11.76 11.67 -4.41
N GLU A 23 11.39 12.83 -4.93
CA GLU A 23 10.18 13.53 -4.47
C GLU A 23 8.92 12.85 -4.98
N GLU A 24 8.98 12.30 -6.19
CA GLU A 24 7.83 11.72 -6.86
C GLU A 24 8.18 10.37 -7.46
N VAL A 25 7.16 9.52 -7.59
CA VAL A 25 7.26 8.25 -8.30
C VAL A 25 6.01 8.04 -9.15
N MET A 26 6.19 7.62 -10.40
CA MET A 26 5.09 7.38 -11.33
C MET A 26 4.86 5.88 -11.46
N ILE A 27 3.60 5.47 -11.34
CA ILE A 27 3.19 4.06 -11.34
C ILE A 27 1.99 3.92 -12.28
N PRO A 28 1.93 2.86 -13.13
CA PRO A 28 0.73 2.61 -13.92
C PRO A 28 -0.49 2.47 -13.01
N ALA A 29 -1.58 3.15 -13.36
CA ALA A 29 -2.76 3.21 -12.52
C ALA A 29 -3.64 1.97 -12.66
N SER A 30 -4.28 1.59 -11.56
CA SER A 30 -5.39 0.66 -11.55
C SER A 30 -6.28 1.06 -10.37
N LYS A 31 -7.51 0.59 -10.37
CA LYS A 31 -8.45 0.89 -9.29
C LYS A 31 -7.87 0.49 -7.92
N LEU A 32 -7.28 -0.69 -7.85
CA LEU A 32 -6.69 -1.21 -6.62
C LEU A 32 -5.51 -0.36 -6.15
N LYS A 33 -4.64 0.04 -7.08
CA LYS A 33 -3.46 0.85 -6.76
C LYS A 33 -3.86 2.26 -6.30
N VAL A 34 -4.92 2.83 -6.88
CA VAL A 34 -5.45 4.12 -6.43
C VAL A 34 -5.98 4.03 -5.01
N GLN A 35 -6.68 2.95 -4.68
CA GLN A 35 -7.17 2.71 -3.32
C GLN A 35 -6.01 2.59 -2.33
N LEU A 36 -4.94 1.90 -2.72
CA LEU A 36 -3.75 1.77 -1.89
C LEU A 36 -3.07 3.12 -1.66
N ALA A 37 -2.95 3.94 -2.71
CA ALA A 37 -2.38 5.28 -2.60
C ALA A 37 -3.21 6.16 -1.65
N GLU A 38 -4.52 6.07 -1.71
CA GLU A 38 -5.42 6.81 -0.81
C GLU A 38 -5.19 6.42 0.65
N ILE A 39 -5.03 5.12 0.92
CA ILE A 39 -4.74 4.64 2.29
C ILE A 39 -3.39 5.20 2.77
N LEU A 40 -2.36 5.14 1.94
CA LEU A 40 -1.04 5.66 2.29
C LEU A 40 -1.09 7.15 2.61
N LYS A 41 -1.87 7.91 1.85
CA LYS A 41 -2.07 9.33 2.09
C LYS A 41 -2.78 9.59 3.41
N ASN A 42 -3.89 8.89 3.66
CA ASN A 42 -4.69 9.07 4.86
C ASN A 42 -3.93 8.67 6.13
N GLU A 43 -3.04 7.69 6.04
CA GLU A 43 -2.22 7.24 7.16
C GLU A 43 -0.94 8.06 7.33
N GLY A 44 -0.71 9.03 6.45
CA GLY A 44 0.42 9.96 6.58
C GLY A 44 1.75 9.43 6.07
N PHE A 45 1.76 8.36 5.28
CA PHE A 45 2.99 7.79 4.74
C PHE A 45 3.47 8.50 3.47
N ILE A 46 2.56 9.12 2.72
CA ILE A 46 2.88 9.91 1.54
C ILE A 46 2.22 11.29 1.65
N LYS A 47 2.76 12.27 0.92
CA LYS A 47 2.19 13.61 0.87
C LYS A 47 0.86 13.63 0.13
N GLY A 48 0.79 12.92 -0.98
CA GLY A 48 -0.40 12.85 -1.80
C GLY A 48 -0.14 12.10 -3.10
N TYR A 49 -1.15 12.08 -3.94
CA TYR A 49 -1.04 11.45 -5.25
C TYR A 49 -1.99 12.14 -6.24
N LYS A 50 -1.69 11.97 -7.53
CA LYS A 50 -2.54 12.43 -8.63
C LYS A 50 -2.65 11.32 -9.66
N VAL A 51 -3.84 11.13 -10.20
CA VAL A 51 -4.05 10.23 -11.34
C VAL A 51 -3.97 11.08 -12.60
N GLU A 52 -3.02 10.75 -13.48
CA GLU A 52 -2.74 11.50 -14.68
C GLU A 52 -2.89 10.61 -15.91
N GLY A 53 -3.20 11.21 -17.06
CA GLY A 53 -3.34 10.52 -18.34
C GLY A 53 -4.76 10.51 -18.85
N GLU A 54 -4.93 10.06 -20.10
CA GLU A 54 -6.21 10.02 -20.77
C GLU A 54 -6.56 8.60 -21.21
N GLY A 55 -7.86 8.30 -21.22
CA GLY A 55 -8.37 7.02 -21.68
C GLY A 55 -7.89 5.85 -20.83
N PRO A 56 -7.53 4.72 -21.46
CA PRO A 56 -7.11 3.53 -20.73
C PRO A 56 -5.71 3.60 -20.15
N ILE A 57 -4.89 4.56 -20.61
CA ILE A 57 -3.50 4.71 -20.15
C ILE A 57 -3.44 5.82 -19.11
N LYS A 58 -3.45 5.42 -17.84
CA LYS A 58 -3.35 6.36 -16.73
C LYS A 58 -2.20 5.96 -15.82
N ASN A 59 -1.60 6.96 -15.18
CA ASN A 59 -0.56 6.76 -14.20
C ASN A 59 -0.94 7.45 -12.89
N ILE A 60 -0.44 6.90 -11.78
CA ILE A 60 -0.52 7.54 -10.48
C ILE A 60 0.82 8.20 -10.23
N ASN A 61 0.81 9.50 -10.00
CA ASN A 61 2.01 10.22 -9.58
C ASN A 61 1.94 10.40 -8.06
N ILE A 62 2.81 9.68 -7.35
CA ILE A 62 2.84 9.69 -5.88
C ILE A 62 3.92 10.66 -5.42
N THR A 63 3.56 11.59 -4.54
CA THR A 63 4.50 12.51 -3.91
C THR A 63 4.90 11.92 -2.56
N LEU A 64 6.18 11.56 -2.44
CA LEU A 64 6.71 10.95 -1.23
C LEU A 64 6.90 11.99 -0.13
N LYS A 65 7.01 11.51 1.11
CA LYS A 65 7.08 12.36 2.28
C LYS A 65 8.37 12.11 3.05
N TYR A 66 9.02 13.20 3.45
CA TYR A 66 10.24 13.16 4.23
C TYR A 66 10.15 14.15 5.39
N ARG A 67 10.88 13.88 6.47
CA ARG A 67 11.07 14.81 7.59
C ARG A 67 12.54 15.17 7.66
N GLY A 68 12.91 16.31 7.06
CA GLY A 68 14.31 16.66 6.90
C GLY A 68 15.01 15.63 6.03
N ASN A 69 16.02 14.96 6.58
CA ASN A 69 16.73 13.90 5.89
C ASN A 69 16.14 12.51 6.13
N ASP A 70 15.12 12.41 6.99
CA ASP A 70 14.54 11.12 7.36
C ASP A 70 13.37 10.75 6.46
N ARG A 71 13.33 9.50 6.05
CA ARG A 71 12.21 8.94 5.29
C ARG A 71 11.05 8.64 6.23
N VAL A 72 9.84 9.03 5.84
CA VAL A 72 8.64 8.69 6.62
C VAL A 72 8.33 7.21 6.49
N ILE A 73 8.44 6.65 5.28
CA ILE A 73 8.30 5.21 5.08
C ILE A 73 9.64 4.55 5.40
N THR A 74 9.67 3.67 6.40
CA THR A 74 10.86 2.88 6.72
C THR A 74 10.96 1.69 5.79
N ASP A 75 9.87 0.94 5.61
CA ASP A 75 9.85 -0.20 4.70
C ASP A 75 8.41 -0.58 4.32
N LEU A 76 8.30 -1.38 3.26
CA LEU A 76 7.05 -1.94 2.77
C LEU A 76 7.32 -3.42 2.48
N LYS A 77 6.45 -4.30 2.98
CA LYS A 77 6.61 -5.73 2.81
C LYS A 77 5.36 -6.35 2.22
N ARG A 78 5.50 -7.03 1.07
CA ARG A 78 4.42 -7.80 0.46
C ARG A 78 4.22 -9.09 1.26
N ILE A 79 3.00 -9.37 1.67
CA ILE A 79 2.69 -10.55 2.49
C ILE A 79 1.98 -11.62 1.64
N SER A 80 0.77 -11.35 1.17
CA SER A 80 0.05 -12.28 0.30
C SER A 80 0.57 -12.14 -1.13
N LYS A 81 0.84 -13.25 -1.78
CA LYS A 81 1.41 -13.28 -3.14
C LYS A 81 0.55 -14.17 -4.02
N PRO A 82 0.58 -13.99 -5.36
CA PRO A 82 -0.22 -14.83 -6.25
C PRO A 82 -0.01 -16.33 -6.05
N GLY A 83 1.22 -16.76 -5.72
CA GLY A 83 1.54 -18.16 -5.48
C GLY A 83 1.34 -18.62 -4.04
N LEU A 84 1.08 -17.69 -3.11
CA LEU A 84 0.93 -18.00 -1.70
C LEU A 84 0.05 -16.95 -1.04
N ARG A 85 -1.27 -17.17 -1.06
CA ARG A 85 -2.22 -16.22 -0.48
C ARG A 85 -2.23 -16.34 1.05
N VAL A 86 -2.34 -15.20 1.72
CA VAL A 86 -2.38 -15.10 3.18
C VAL A 86 -3.65 -14.38 3.59
N TYR A 87 -4.46 -15.02 4.43
CA TYR A 87 -5.73 -14.48 4.92
C TYR A 87 -5.69 -14.40 6.44
N ALA A 88 -6.46 -13.48 6.99
CA ALA A 88 -6.64 -13.36 8.44
C ALA A 88 -8.11 -13.11 8.76
N LYS A 89 -8.59 -13.79 9.79
CA LYS A 89 -9.90 -13.51 10.38
C LYS A 89 -9.77 -12.27 11.27
N VAL A 90 -10.90 -11.66 11.61
CA VAL A 90 -10.92 -10.40 12.38
C VAL A 90 -10.11 -10.50 13.68
N ASN A 91 -10.12 -11.64 14.35
CA ASN A 91 -9.39 -11.83 15.61
C ASN A 91 -7.92 -12.25 15.40
N GLU A 92 -7.50 -12.45 14.16
CA GLU A 92 -6.15 -12.89 13.80
C GLU A 92 -5.34 -11.82 13.07
N ILE A 93 -5.93 -10.64 12.85
CA ILE A 93 -5.27 -9.56 12.11
C ILE A 93 -4.03 -9.11 12.87
N PRO A 94 -2.84 -9.18 12.24
CA PRO A 94 -1.60 -8.79 12.91
C PRO A 94 -1.51 -7.29 13.14
N LYS A 95 -0.60 -6.89 14.03
CA LYS A 95 -0.21 -5.51 14.22
C LYS A 95 1.25 -5.35 13.83
N VAL A 96 1.57 -4.26 13.13
CA VAL A 96 2.94 -3.94 12.74
C VAL A 96 3.49 -2.91 13.73
N LEU A 97 4.64 -3.23 14.35
CA LEU A 97 5.29 -2.36 15.34
C LEU A 97 4.32 -1.86 16.41
N ASN A 98 3.51 -2.76 16.98
CA ASN A 98 2.51 -2.44 18.01
C ASN A 98 1.54 -1.33 17.59
N GLY A 99 1.22 -1.26 16.30
CA GLY A 99 0.27 -0.28 15.77
C GLY A 99 0.89 1.00 15.22
N LEU A 100 2.21 1.12 15.26
CA LEU A 100 2.91 2.26 14.63
C LEU A 100 2.93 2.13 13.10
N GLY A 101 2.97 0.90 12.59
CA GLY A 101 2.79 0.62 11.17
C GLY A 101 1.36 0.22 10.86
N ILE A 102 1.10 -0.08 9.61
CA ILE A 102 -0.22 -0.50 9.15
C ILE A 102 -0.15 -1.84 8.42
N VAL A 103 -1.26 -2.56 8.45
CA VAL A 103 -1.50 -3.74 7.61
C VAL A 103 -2.55 -3.33 6.57
N ILE A 104 -2.28 -3.61 5.31
CA ILE A 104 -3.26 -3.38 4.23
C ILE A 104 -3.99 -4.68 3.99
N LEU A 105 -5.31 -4.63 4.11
CA LEU A 105 -6.19 -5.78 3.93
C LEU A 105 -7.12 -5.56 2.75
N SER A 106 -7.33 -6.61 1.96
CA SER A 106 -8.38 -6.65 0.94
C SER A 106 -9.56 -7.41 1.52
N THR A 107 -10.66 -6.71 1.73
CA THR A 107 -11.87 -7.27 2.36
C THR A 107 -13.04 -7.23 1.39
N SER A 108 -14.16 -7.82 1.78
CA SER A 108 -15.40 -7.74 1.01
C SER A 108 -15.91 -6.31 0.85
N GLN A 109 -15.45 -5.40 1.71
CA GLN A 109 -15.83 -3.98 1.68
C GLN A 109 -14.73 -3.09 1.06
N GLY A 110 -13.73 -3.69 0.39
CA GLY A 110 -12.65 -2.97 -0.26
C GLY A 110 -11.33 -3.03 0.51
N LEU A 111 -10.35 -2.27 0.05
CA LEU A 111 -9.08 -2.14 0.75
C LEU A 111 -9.24 -1.31 2.01
N MET A 112 -8.60 -1.73 3.08
CA MET A 112 -8.61 -0.98 4.33
C MET A 112 -7.40 -1.34 5.18
N THR A 113 -7.18 -0.54 6.23
CA THR A 113 -6.13 -0.82 7.20
C THR A 113 -6.62 -1.84 8.24
N ASP A 114 -5.68 -2.39 9.01
CA ASP A 114 -5.99 -3.29 10.11
C ASP A 114 -6.92 -2.64 11.14
N LYS A 115 -6.73 -1.37 11.44
CA LYS A 115 -7.59 -0.64 12.39
C LYS A 115 -9.02 -0.56 11.89
N GLU A 116 -9.21 -0.22 10.61
CA GLU A 116 -10.54 -0.15 10.02
C GLU A 116 -11.21 -1.52 9.97
N ALA A 117 -10.44 -2.57 9.62
CA ALA A 117 -10.95 -3.92 9.56
C ALA A 117 -11.41 -4.41 10.92
N ARG A 118 -10.65 -4.13 11.98
CA ARG A 118 -11.05 -4.46 13.35
C ARG A 118 -12.30 -3.70 13.78
N ALA A 119 -12.38 -2.40 13.46
CA ALA A 119 -13.54 -1.58 13.79
C ALA A 119 -14.81 -2.09 13.09
N LYS A 120 -14.68 -2.54 11.85
CA LYS A 120 -15.80 -3.08 11.08
C LYS A 120 -16.02 -4.57 11.30
N GLN A 121 -15.16 -5.22 12.08
CA GLN A 121 -15.21 -6.64 12.39
C GLN A 121 -15.21 -7.52 11.13
N VAL A 122 -14.31 -7.22 10.19
CA VAL A 122 -14.13 -7.99 8.96
C VAL A 122 -12.70 -8.49 8.87
N GLY A 123 -12.52 -9.68 8.34
CA GLY A 123 -11.21 -10.20 7.97
C GLY A 123 -11.01 -10.08 6.47
N GLY A 124 -9.86 -10.53 5.98
CA GLY A 124 -9.57 -10.49 4.56
C GLY A 124 -8.19 -10.97 4.21
N GLU A 125 -7.79 -10.70 2.98
CA GLU A 125 -6.46 -11.03 2.50
C GLU A 125 -5.46 -10.00 3.00
N VAL A 126 -4.38 -10.46 3.63
CA VAL A 126 -3.31 -9.59 4.14
C VAL A 126 -2.37 -9.28 2.99
N LEU A 127 -2.50 -8.10 2.41
CA LEU A 127 -1.74 -7.71 1.22
C LEU A 127 -0.32 -7.31 1.54
N ALA A 128 -0.14 -6.43 2.53
CA ALA A 128 1.17 -5.85 2.80
C ALA A 128 1.25 -5.26 4.20
N TYR A 129 2.49 -5.12 4.68
CA TYR A 129 2.81 -4.34 5.88
C TYR A 129 3.56 -3.08 5.44
N ILE A 130 3.27 -1.95 6.08
CA ILE A 130 3.93 -0.68 5.82
C ILE A 130 4.24 -0.01 7.15
N TRP A 131 5.49 0.42 7.29
CA TRP A 131 5.90 1.13 8.51
C TRP A 131 6.98 2.17 8.27
#